data_5b8f015ce5ccb5f900cafabe47d8f5ca
#
_entry.id   5b8f015ce5ccb5f900cafabe47d8f5ca
#
_cell.length_a   1.000
_cell.length_b   1.000
_cell.length_c   1.000
_cell.angle_alpha   90.00
_cell.angle_beta   90.00
_cell.angle_gamma   90.00
#
_symmetry.space_group_name_H-M   'P 1'
#
loop_
_entity.id
_entity.type
_entity.pdbx_description
1 polymer ?
#
loop_
_entity_poly.entity_id
_entity_poly.type
_entity_poly.pdbx_seq_one_letter_code
_entity_poly.pdbx_strand_id
1 'polypeptide(L)'
;MKTIDCRNMACPAPVVTTKRALEEAGGETVRVLVDAGAPRENVARFAANRGFRVAVEEADGGFAITIGSGEGAPSAPAENPARQGRTVMLITSDRLGDGPEDLGRLLMKNFIITLLDQESLPDRMMFLNSGVLLTTEGSEVLQALEQLGNRGVEVLSCGVCLDFFHCKEKLAAGTVTNMFTTAEALLTAGSVIRL
;
A
#
# COMPACT_ATOMS: atom_id res chain seq x y z
N MET A 1 26.84 -6.65 7.26
CA MET A 1 25.74 -5.70 7.53
C MET A 1 25.98 -4.41 6.80
N LYS A 2 25.10 -4.01 5.89
CA LYS A 2 25.18 -2.77 5.10
C LYS A 2 24.27 -1.71 5.73
N THR A 3 24.79 -0.48 5.93
CA THR A 3 23.97 0.65 6.44
C THR A 3 23.74 1.65 5.31
N ILE A 4 22.50 2.10 5.15
CA ILE A 4 22.12 3.15 4.21
C ILE A 4 21.36 4.26 4.95
N ASP A 5 21.59 5.52 4.55
CA ASP A 5 20.93 6.70 5.12
C ASP A 5 19.89 7.22 4.12
N CYS A 6 18.62 7.11 4.53
CA CYS A 6 17.47 7.56 3.76
C CYS A 6 16.73 8.72 4.45
N ARG A 7 17.36 9.38 5.43
CA ARG A 7 16.80 10.56 6.08
C ARG A 7 16.74 11.72 5.11
N ASN A 8 15.74 12.59 5.30
CA ASN A 8 15.44 13.73 4.43
C ASN A 8 15.09 13.35 2.97
N MET A 9 14.73 12.07 2.73
CA MET A 9 14.27 11.62 1.43
C MET A 9 12.74 11.62 1.35
N ALA A 10 12.19 12.22 0.31
CA ALA A 10 10.75 12.15 0.04
C ALA A 10 10.33 10.76 -0.46
N CYS A 11 9.10 10.33 -0.12
CA CYS A 11 8.50 9.11 -0.68
C CYS A 11 8.44 9.22 -2.23
N PRO A 12 8.81 8.16 -2.98
CA PRO A 12 9.07 6.79 -2.55
C PRO A 12 10.56 6.46 -2.33
N ALA A 13 11.48 7.46 -2.35
CA ALA A 13 12.91 7.22 -2.39
C ALA A 13 13.44 6.30 -1.26
N PRO A 14 13.03 6.40 0.02
CA PRO A 14 13.49 5.48 1.07
C PRO A 14 13.19 4.02 0.76
N VAL A 15 12.00 3.72 0.24
CA VAL A 15 11.59 2.35 -0.11
C VAL A 15 12.39 1.82 -1.30
N VAL A 16 12.59 2.64 -2.34
CA VAL A 16 13.36 2.27 -3.54
C VAL A 16 14.82 2.00 -3.19
N THR A 17 15.42 2.88 -2.36
CA THR A 17 16.82 2.72 -1.91
C THR A 17 16.97 1.47 -1.06
N THR A 18 16.03 1.21 -0.15
CA THR A 18 16.00 -0.03 0.65
C THR A 18 15.90 -1.26 -0.22
N LYS A 19 15.02 -1.27 -1.24
CA LYS A 19 14.91 -2.39 -2.17
C LYS A 19 16.25 -2.71 -2.83
N ARG A 20 16.91 -1.70 -3.42
CA ARG A 20 18.22 -1.86 -4.07
C ARG A 20 19.27 -2.41 -3.10
N ALA A 21 19.32 -1.85 -1.88
CA ALA A 21 20.27 -2.29 -0.88
C ALA A 21 20.08 -3.75 -0.46
N LEU A 22 18.82 -4.22 -0.35
CA LEU A 22 18.51 -5.62 -0.06
C LEU A 22 18.86 -6.56 -1.22
N GLU A 23 18.64 -6.14 -2.47
CA GLU A 23 19.04 -6.88 -3.67
C GLU A 23 20.56 -7.04 -3.74
N GLU A 24 21.32 -5.96 -3.48
CA GLU A 24 22.77 -5.96 -3.48
C GLU A 24 23.40 -6.73 -2.29
N ALA A 25 22.69 -6.76 -1.15
CA ALA A 25 23.17 -7.42 0.07
C ALA A 25 23.14 -8.95 0.00
N GLY A 26 22.43 -9.55 -0.99
CA GLY A 26 22.45 -11.00 -1.22
C GLY A 26 22.07 -11.85 -0.01
N GLY A 27 21.18 -11.36 0.86
CA GLY A 27 20.75 -12.03 2.09
C GLY A 27 21.45 -11.54 3.37
N GLU A 28 22.42 -10.63 3.28
CA GLU A 28 22.97 -9.96 4.47
C GLU A 28 21.96 -8.99 5.10
N THR A 29 22.17 -8.72 6.39
CA THR A 29 21.38 -7.71 7.13
C THR A 29 21.66 -6.30 6.60
N VAL A 30 20.59 -5.56 6.32
CA VAL A 30 20.64 -4.15 5.93
C VAL A 30 20.05 -3.28 7.05
N ARG A 31 20.75 -2.23 7.41
CA ARG A 31 20.28 -1.21 8.36
C ARG A 31 19.94 0.07 7.59
N VAL A 32 18.73 0.55 7.75
CA VAL A 32 18.20 1.72 7.05
C VAL A 32 17.88 2.82 8.05
N LEU A 33 18.52 3.99 7.90
CA LEU A 33 18.21 5.18 8.69
C LEU A 33 17.12 5.97 7.97
N VAL A 34 16.05 6.32 8.67
CA VAL A 34 14.88 7.03 8.12
C VAL A 34 14.35 8.06 9.10
N ASP A 35 13.61 9.04 8.59
CA ASP A 35 12.85 9.98 9.42
C ASP A 35 11.65 9.31 10.08
N ALA A 36 11.12 9.96 11.11
CA ALA A 36 9.86 9.57 11.75
C ALA A 36 8.67 9.66 10.77
N GLY A 37 7.58 8.95 11.10
CA GLY A 37 6.34 8.97 10.32
C GLY A 37 6.37 8.09 9.09
N ALA A 38 5.86 8.57 7.96
CA ALA A 38 5.63 7.79 6.75
C ALA A 38 6.89 7.05 6.21
N PRO A 39 8.09 7.63 6.17
CA PRO A 39 9.28 6.91 5.72
C PRO A 39 9.57 5.65 6.54
N ARG A 40 9.52 5.76 7.88
CA ARG A 40 9.70 4.63 8.80
C ARG A 40 8.67 3.53 8.56
N GLU A 41 7.39 3.90 8.51
CA GLU A 41 6.30 2.95 8.34
C GLU A 41 6.36 2.25 6.98
N ASN A 42 6.65 3.00 5.91
CA ASN A 42 6.70 2.47 4.56
C ASN A 42 7.86 1.50 4.35
N VAL A 43 9.05 1.81 4.87
CA VAL A 43 10.23 0.92 4.78
C VAL A 43 10.01 -0.34 5.61
N ALA A 44 9.54 -0.21 6.85
CA ALA A 44 9.27 -1.37 7.70
C ALA A 44 8.23 -2.31 7.08
N ARG A 45 7.12 -1.76 6.59
CA ARG A 45 6.06 -2.54 5.92
C ARG A 45 6.54 -3.17 4.62
N PHE A 46 7.30 -2.43 3.82
CA PHE A 46 7.88 -2.95 2.58
C PHE A 46 8.73 -4.20 2.84
N ALA A 47 9.59 -4.17 3.85
CA ALA A 47 10.44 -5.30 4.21
C ALA A 47 9.63 -6.47 4.81
N ALA A 48 8.67 -6.18 5.71
CA ALA A 48 7.80 -7.19 6.31
C ALA A 48 6.95 -7.92 5.26
N ASN A 49 6.37 -7.21 4.31
CA ASN A 49 5.56 -7.79 3.23
C ASN A 49 6.37 -8.69 2.29
N ARG A 50 7.70 -8.57 2.29
CA ARG A 50 8.62 -9.44 1.57
C ARG A 50 9.21 -10.59 2.41
N GLY A 51 8.70 -10.79 3.63
CA GLY A 51 9.10 -11.88 4.49
C GLY A 51 10.41 -11.66 5.24
N PHE A 52 10.98 -10.45 5.22
CA PHE A 52 12.14 -10.13 6.02
C PHE A 52 11.78 -9.93 7.49
N ARG A 53 12.71 -10.27 8.39
CA ARG A 53 12.61 -9.84 9.78
C ARG A 53 12.94 -8.36 9.88
N VAL A 54 12.11 -7.60 10.58
CA VAL A 54 12.23 -6.15 10.72
C VAL A 54 12.29 -5.79 12.19
N ALA A 55 13.34 -5.09 12.60
CA ALA A 55 13.44 -4.45 13.92
C ALA A 55 13.57 -2.95 13.72
N VAL A 56 12.81 -2.17 14.48
CA VAL A 56 12.81 -0.70 14.44
C VAL A 56 13.28 -0.17 15.77
N GLU A 57 14.29 0.69 15.75
CA GLU A 57 14.90 1.31 16.92
C GLU A 57 14.98 2.83 16.73
N GLU A 58 14.93 3.59 17.81
CA GLU A 58 15.25 5.00 17.77
C GLU A 58 16.75 5.19 17.51
N ALA A 59 17.10 6.14 16.67
CA ALA A 59 18.46 6.51 16.35
C ALA A 59 18.58 8.03 16.27
N ASP A 60 19.80 8.55 16.43
CA ASP A 60 20.06 9.98 16.37
C ASP A 60 19.50 10.60 15.08
N GLY A 61 18.54 11.51 15.24
CA GLY A 61 17.88 12.21 14.14
C GLY A 61 16.82 11.40 13.39
N GLY A 62 16.28 10.31 13.97
CA GLY A 62 15.22 9.52 13.35
C GLY A 62 15.11 8.09 13.87
N PHE A 63 15.00 7.13 12.97
CA PHE A 63 14.85 5.70 13.27
C PHE A 63 15.82 4.86 12.45
N ALA A 64 16.31 3.79 13.04
CA ALA A 64 17.05 2.75 12.35
C ALA A 64 16.16 1.51 12.18
N ILE A 65 16.03 1.05 10.95
CA ILE A 65 15.28 -0.17 10.60
C ILE A 65 16.30 -1.23 10.21
N THR A 66 16.42 -2.26 11.03
CA THR A 66 17.28 -3.40 10.75
C THR A 66 16.46 -4.48 10.06
N ILE A 67 16.87 -4.83 8.84
CA ILE A 67 16.19 -5.78 7.96
C ILE A 67 17.12 -6.96 7.75
N GLY A 68 16.76 -8.10 8.30
CA GLY A 68 17.54 -9.35 8.22
C GLY A 68 16.81 -10.45 7.49
N SER A 69 17.55 -11.50 7.10
CA SER A 69 16.96 -12.70 6.53
C SER A 69 16.04 -13.36 7.56
N GLY A 70 14.76 -13.51 7.24
CA GLY A 70 13.87 -14.42 7.95
C GLY A 70 14.11 -15.85 7.47
N GLU A 71 13.81 -16.88 8.28
CA GLU A 71 13.66 -18.23 7.76
C GLU A 71 12.49 -18.22 6.78
N GLY A 72 12.79 -18.27 5.47
CA GLY A 72 11.82 -18.05 4.40
C GLY A 72 12.02 -16.75 3.64
N ALA A 73 13.20 -16.08 3.76
CA ALA A 73 13.55 -14.99 2.87
C ALA A 73 13.36 -15.48 1.41
N PRO A 74 12.46 -14.88 0.62
CA PRO A 74 12.37 -15.25 -0.77
C PRO A 74 13.74 -14.93 -1.40
N SER A 75 14.41 -15.95 -1.94
CA SER A 75 15.34 -15.73 -3.05
C SER A 75 14.65 -14.76 -4.01
N ALA A 76 15.42 -13.88 -4.67
CA ALA A 76 14.98 -12.86 -5.63
C ALA A 76 13.63 -13.19 -6.26
N PRO A 77 12.69 -12.25 -6.44
CA PRO A 77 11.32 -12.55 -6.76
C PRO A 77 11.29 -13.57 -7.89
N ALA A 78 11.17 -14.84 -7.53
CA ALA A 78 10.73 -15.84 -8.47
C ALA A 78 9.44 -15.26 -9.01
N GLU A 79 9.40 -15.02 -10.31
CA GLU A 79 8.19 -14.69 -11.02
C GLU A 79 7.17 -15.73 -10.56
N ASN A 80 6.35 -15.33 -9.59
CA ASN A 80 5.36 -16.22 -9.05
C ASN A 80 4.29 -16.33 -10.14
N PRO A 81 4.18 -17.47 -10.84
CA PRO A 81 3.19 -17.63 -11.91
C PRO A 81 1.76 -17.39 -11.41
N ALA A 82 1.54 -17.38 -10.10
CA ALA A 82 0.28 -16.98 -9.48
C ALA A 82 0.01 -15.45 -9.55
N ARG A 83 0.96 -14.62 -10.02
CA ARG A 83 0.76 -13.17 -10.22
C ARG A 83 0.28 -12.80 -11.62
N GLN A 84 0.38 -13.71 -12.59
CA GLN A 84 -0.21 -13.52 -13.92
C GLN A 84 -1.72 -13.68 -13.78
N GLY A 85 -2.46 -12.59 -13.95
CA GLY A 85 -3.92 -12.58 -13.93
C GLY A 85 -4.58 -11.84 -12.78
N ARG A 86 -3.85 -11.24 -11.81
CA ARG A 86 -4.45 -10.45 -10.74
C ARG A 86 -5.16 -9.22 -11.30
N THR A 87 -6.37 -8.99 -10.81
CA THR A 87 -7.15 -7.78 -11.11
C THR A 87 -6.92 -6.73 -10.05
N VAL A 88 -6.42 -5.56 -10.45
CA VAL A 88 -6.24 -4.40 -9.58
C VAL A 88 -7.30 -3.34 -9.92
N MET A 89 -8.05 -2.91 -8.94
CA MET A 89 -8.99 -1.81 -9.06
C MET A 89 -8.34 -0.54 -8.49
N LEU A 90 -8.13 0.46 -9.34
CA LEU A 90 -7.55 1.75 -8.98
C LEU A 90 -8.66 2.78 -8.85
N ILE A 91 -8.88 3.27 -7.63
CA ILE A 91 -9.91 4.24 -7.28
C ILE A 91 -9.23 5.56 -6.93
N THR A 92 -9.34 6.53 -7.84
CA THR A 92 -8.65 7.83 -7.72
C THR A 92 -9.54 8.98 -7.26
N SER A 93 -10.83 8.71 -7.07
CA SER A 93 -11.81 9.71 -6.65
C SER A 93 -12.80 9.10 -5.64
N ASP A 94 -13.40 9.93 -4.81
CA ASP A 94 -14.55 9.57 -3.98
C ASP A 94 -15.86 9.56 -4.79
N ARG A 95 -15.79 9.84 -6.10
CA ARG A 95 -16.90 9.92 -7.05
C ARG A 95 -16.67 9.03 -8.26
N LEU A 96 -17.72 8.51 -8.85
CA LEU A 96 -17.68 7.77 -10.11
C LEU A 96 -18.26 8.64 -11.23
N GLY A 97 -17.39 8.94 -12.23
CA GLY A 97 -17.71 9.80 -13.36
C GLY A 97 -17.56 11.30 -13.08
N ASP A 98 -17.69 12.10 -14.13
CA ASP A 98 -17.44 13.56 -14.14
C ASP A 98 -18.73 14.41 -14.08
N GLY A 99 -19.84 13.79 -13.69
CA GLY A 99 -21.14 14.45 -13.51
C GLY A 99 -21.26 15.24 -12.20
N PRO A 100 -22.49 15.63 -11.81
CA PRO A 100 -22.73 16.28 -10.53
C PRO A 100 -22.15 15.47 -9.35
N GLU A 101 -21.59 16.17 -8.36
CA GLU A 101 -20.90 15.53 -7.23
C GLU A 101 -21.75 14.52 -6.48
N ASP A 102 -22.99 14.89 -6.17
CA ASP A 102 -23.92 14.03 -5.43
C ASP A 102 -24.24 12.74 -6.19
N LEU A 103 -24.40 12.84 -7.52
CA LEU A 103 -24.60 11.67 -8.38
C LEU A 103 -23.33 10.82 -8.40
N GLY A 104 -22.16 11.42 -8.55
CA GLY A 104 -20.89 10.70 -8.58
C GLY A 104 -20.62 9.92 -7.28
N ARG A 105 -20.92 10.52 -6.13
CA ARG A 105 -20.79 9.86 -4.81
C ARG A 105 -21.80 8.71 -4.65
N LEU A 106 -23.05 8.94 -5.06
CA LEU A 106 -24.07 7.90 -5.05
C LEU A 106 -23.67 6.70 -5.93
N LEU A 107 -23.14 6.96 -7.13
CA LEU A 107 -22.71 5.91 -8.05
C LEU A 107 -21.52 5.15 -7.49
N MET A 108 -20.51 5.82 -6.90
CA MET A 108 -19.36 5.17 -6.28
C MET A 108 -19.78 4.28 -5.11
N LYS A 109 -20.65 4.80 -4.23
CA LYS A 109 -21.22 4.02 -3.13
C LYS A 109 -21.92 2.75 -3.64
N ASN A 110 -22.84 2.92 -4.59
CA ASN A 110 -23.58 1.79 -5.15
C ASN A 110 -22.66 0.78 -5.83
N PHE A 111 -21.64 1.25 -6.57
CA PHE A 111 -20.66 0.39 -7.22
C PHE A 111 -19.94 -0.48 -6.18
N ILE A 112 -19.37 0.12 -5.11
CA ILE A 112 -18.63 -0.63 -4.09
C ILE A 112 -19.54 -1.65 -3.37
N ILE A 113 -20.78 -1.25 -3.03
CA ILE A 113 -21.73 -2.17 -2.40
C ILE A 113 -22.08 -3.32 -3.34
N THR A 114 -22.27 -3.04 -4.65
CA THR A 114 -22.63 -4.06 -5.64
C THR A 114 -21.51 -5.10 -5.84
N LEU A 115 -20.25 -4.78 -5.53
CA LEU A 115 -19.17 -5.76 -5.56
C LEU A 115 -19.41 -6.93 -4.59
N LEU A 116 -20.15 -6.71 -3.50
CA LEU A 116 -20.46 -7.79 -2.55
C LEU A 116 -21.30 -8.91 -3.17
N ASP A 117 -22.08 -8.61 -4.22
CA ASP A 117 -22.94 -9.55 -4.92
C ASP A 117 -22.27 -10.18 -6.16
N GLN A 118 -20.99 -9.82 -6.42
CA GLN A 118 -20.24 -10.39 -7.54
C GLN A 118 -19.55 -11.70 -7.14
N GLU A 119 -19.51 -12.64 -8.08
CA GLU A 119 -18.75 -13.89 -7.95
C GLU A 119 -17.26 -13.64 -8.09
N SER A 120 -16.87 -12.77 -9.03
CA SER A 120 -15.47 -12.39 -9.28
C SER A 120 -15.17 -11.04 -8.65
N LEU A 121 -14.21 -11.01 -7.74
CA LEU A 121 -13.75 -9.80 -7.06
C LEU A 121 -12.35 -9.39 -7.55
N PRO A 122 -11.99 -8.10 -7.45
CA PRO A 122 -10.62 -7.71 -7.65
C PRO A 122 -9.74 -8.29 -6.54
N ASP A 123 -8.49 -8.63 -6.85
CA ASP A 123 -7.52 -9.06 -5.84
C ASP A 123 -7.10 -7.88 -4.95
N ARG A 124 -7.07 -6.66 -5.52
CA ARG A 124 -6.67 -5.44 -4.83
C ARG A 124 -7.56 -4.27 -5.21
N MET A 125 -7.92 -3.48 -4.21
CA MET A 125 -8.52 -2.16 -4.38
C MET A 125 -7.53 -1.11 -3.83
N MET A 126 -7.07 -0.21 -4.70
CA MET A 126 -6.07 0.80 -4.38
C MET A 126 -6.70 2.19 -4.43
N PHE A 127 -6.72 2.85 -3.29
CA PHE A 127 -7.34 4.16 -3.11
C PHE A 127 -6.28 5.26 -3.11
N LEU A 128 -6.38 6.18 -4.07
CA LEU A 128 -5.49 7.32 -4.24
C LEU A 128 -6.31 8.62 -4.30
N ASN A 129 -5.63 9.76 -4.15
CA ASN A 129 -6.24 11.08 -4.21
C ASN A 129 -7.47 11.13 -3.29
N SER A 130 -8.59 11.73 -3.68
CA SER A 130 -9.81 11.77 -2.86
C SER A 130 -10.47 10.39 -2.67
N GLY A 131 -10.10 9.38 -3.44
CA GLY A 131 -10.51 8.01 -3.21
C GLY A 131 -10.21 7.48 -1.81
N VAL A 132 -9.14 7.99 -1.13
CA VAL A 132 -8.81 7.59 0.25
C VAL A 132 -9.92 7.95 1.25
N LEU A 133 -10.76 8.94 0.95
CA LEU A 133 -11.89 9.33 1.80
C LEU A 133 -12.94 8.21 1.92
N LEU A 134 -13.00 7.31 0.94
CA LEU A 134 -13.88 6.15 0.99
C LEU A 134 -13.46 5.11 2.05
N THR A 135 -12.21 5.13 2.47
CA THR A 135 -11.65 4.18 3.45
C THR A 135 -11.52 4.76 4.86
N THR A 136 -11.94 6.01 5.07
CA THR A 136 -11.80 6.72 6.34
C THR A 136 -13.12 6.84 7.10
N GLU A 137 -13.05 7.14 8.39
CA GLU A 137 -14.21 7.38 9.25
C GLU A 137 -15.24 8.34 8.60
N GLY A 138 -16.50 7.99 8.71
CA GLY A 138 -17.61 8.75 8.11
C GLY A 138 -17.98 8.31 6.69
N SER A 139 -17.21 7.44 6.05
CA SER A 139 -17.55 6.88 4.75
C SER A 139 -18.69 5.86 4.86
N GLU A 140 -19.68 5.96 3.96
CA GLU A 140 -20.84 5.06 3.93
C GLU A 140 -20.51 3.65 3.37
N VAL A 141 -19.29 3.44 2.85
CA VAL A 141 -18.88 2.16 2.25
C VAL A 141 -17.94 1.35 3.13
N LEU A 142 -17.62 1.80 4.33
CA LEU A 142 -16.68 1.12 5.24
C LEU A 142 -17.05 -0.34 5.49
N GLN A 143 -18.31 -0.60 5.80
CA GLN A 143 -18.79 -1.96 6.04
C GLN A 143 -18.64 -2.85 4.80
N ALA A 144 -18.89 -2.30 3.61
CA ALA A 144 -18.71 -3.04 2.37
C ALA A 144 -17.23 -3.34 2.11
N LEU A 145 -16.34 -2.39 2.34
CA LEU A 145 -14.89 -2.57 2.18
C LEU A 145 -14.32 -3.59 3.18
N GLU A 146 -14.81 -3.59 4.42
CA GLU A 146 -14.45 -4.60 5.42
C GLU A 146 -14.89 -6.01 4.97
N GLN A 147 -16.13 -6.16 4.49
CA GLN A 147 -16.64 -7.43 3.98
C GLN A 147 -15.84 -7.91 2.76
N LEU A 148 -15.47 -7.02 1.83
CA LEU A 148 -14.60 -7.34 0.70
C LEU A 148 -13.21 -7.80 1.19
N GLY A 149 -12.66 -7.12 2.19
CA GLY A 149 -11.42 -7.53 2.85
C GLY A 149 -11.49 -8.93 3.45
N ASN A 150 -12.58 -9.26 4.14
CA ASN A 150 -12.82 -10.60 4.71
C ASN A 150 -12.99 -11.69 3.63
N ARG A 151 -13.35 -11.30 2.41
CA ARG A 151 -13.40 -12.18 1.22
C ARG A 151 -12.07 -12.27 0.45
N GLY A 152 -11.00 -11.67 0.98
CA GLY A 152 -9.64 -11.76 0.43
C GLY A 152 -9.23 -10.60 -0.48
N VAL A 153 -10.05 -9.56 -0.64
CA VAL A 153 -9.68 -8.34 -1.37
C VAL A 153 -8.69 -7.51 -0.55
N GLU A 154 -7.53 -7.21 -1.08
CA GLU A 154 -6.54 -6.36 -0.41
C GLU A 154 -6.92 -4.88 -0.58
N VAL A 155 -7.40 -4.23 0.49
CA VAL A 155 -7.80 -2.81 0.51
C VAL A 155 -6.63 -1.94 0.94
N LEU A 156 -6.15 -1.06 0.04
CA LEU A 156 -4.91 -0.31 0.21
C LEU A 156 -5.13 1.19 -0.04
N SER A 157 -4.77 2.04 0.94
CA SER A 157 -4.90 3.51 0.85
C SER A 157 -3.54 4.19 0.81
N CYS A 158 -3.37 5.13 -0.13
CA CYS A 158 -2.12 5.88 -0.30
C CYS A 158 -1.82 6.76 0.92
N GLY A 159 -0.68 6.50 1.60
CA GLY A 159 -0.29 7.24 2.80
C GLY A 159 -0.10 8.74 2.55
N VAL A 160 0.50 9.12 1.41
CA VAL A 160 0.67 10.55 1.04
C VAL A 160 -0.69 11.25 0.88
N CYS A 161 -1.68 10.56 0.29
CA CYS A 161 -3.02 11.12 0.12
C CYS A 161 -3.74 11.26 1.47
N LEU A 162 -3.64 10.25 2.34
CA LEU A 162 -4.19 10.31 3.68
C LEU A 162 -3.58 11.46 4.51
N ASP A 163 -2.26 11.67 4.40
CA ASP A 163 -1.57 12.78 5.05
C ASP A 163 -2.04 14.13 4.48
N PHE A 164 -2.18 14.25 3.15
CA PHE A 164 -2.65 15.47 2.49
C PHE A 164 -4.07 15.87 2.91
N PHE A 165 -4.97 14.90 3.03
CA PHE A 165 -6.36 15.13 3.48
C PHE A 165 -6.51 15.14 5.01
N HIS A 166 -5.40 15.05 5.77
CA HIS A 166 -5.41 15.03 7.25
C HIS A 166 -6.34 13.96 7.84
N CYS A 167 -6.38 12.78 7.22
CA CYS A 167 -7.27 11.68 7.59
C CYS A 167 -6.57 10.34 7.85
N LYS A 168 -5.24 10.34 8.01
CA LYS A 168 -4.46 9.11 8.23
C LYS A 168 -4.88 8.37 9.50
N GLU A 169 -5.07 9.12 10.60
CA GLU A 169 -5.52 8.57 11.89
C GLU A 169 -7.00 8.10 11.85
N LYS A 170 -7.73 8.49 10.81
CA LYS A 170 -9.12 8.12 10.58
C LYS A 170 -9.29 6.96 9.60
N LEU A 171 -8.18 6.32 9.19
CA LEU A 171 -8.28 5.14 8.32
C LEU A 171 -9.05 4.03 9.05
N ALA A 172 -10.17 3.62 8.49
CA ALA A 172 -11.11 2.68 9.11
C ALA A 172 -11.27 1.37 8.32
N ALA A 173 -10.84 1.34 7.04
CA ALA A 173 -10.87 0.13 6.23
C ALA A 173 -9.53 -0.09 5.51
N GLY A 174 -9.03 -1.32 5.55
CA GLY A 174 -7.79 -1.71 4.88
C GLY A 174 -6.53 -1.21 5.57
N THR A 175 -5.45 -1.04 4.78
CA THR A 175 -4.13 -0.64 5.27
C THR A 175 -3.50 0.46 4.42
N VAL A 176 -2.55 1.19 5.01
CA VAL A 176 -1.82 2.25 4.30
C VAL A 176 -0.82 1.63 3.34
N THR A 177 -0.72 2.13 2.12
CA THR A 177 0.28 1.77 1.11
C THR A 177 1.12 2.97 0.69
N ASN A 178 2.08 2.74 -0.21
CA ASN A 178 2.94 3.76 -0.77
C ASN A 178 2.96 3.68 -2.30
N MET A 179 3.50 4.72 -2.96
CA MET A 179 3.52 4.82 -4.41
C MET A 179 4.37 3.71 -5.07
N PHE A 180 5.41 3.23 -4.41
CA PHE A 180 6.22 2.12 -4.96
C PHE A 180 5.38 0.85 -5.08
N THR A 181 4.69 0.46 -3.99
CA THR A 181 3.80 -0.71 -3.99
C THR A 181 2.64 -0.55 -4.96
N THR A 182 2.11 0.69 -5.08
CA THR A 182 1.06 1.00 -6.06
C THR A 182 1.56 0.79 -7.49
N ALA A 183 2.72 1.35 -7.85
CA ALA A 183 3.30 1.21 -9.18
C ALA A 183 3.63 -0.27 -9.48
N GLU A 184 4.22 -0.99 -8.53
CA GLU A 184 4.51 -2.42 -8.69
C GLU A 184 3.22 -3.23 -8.92
N ALA A 185 2.16 -2.97 -8.16
CA ALA A 185 0.88 -3.65 -8.32
C ALA A 185 0.26 -3.40 -9.70
N LEU A 186 0.29 -2.16 -10.18
CA LEU A 186 -0.26 -1.78 -11.50
C LEU A 186 0.55 -2.38 -12.66
N LEU A 187 1.88 -2.39 -12.55
CA LEU A 187 2.77 -2.91 -13.60
C LEU A 187 2.78 -4.44 -13.69
N THR A 188 2.41 -5.13 -12.61
CA THR A 188 2.38 -6.60 -12.55
C THR A 188 0.97 -7.17 -12.60
N ALA A 189 -0.06 -6.33 -12.69
CA ALA A 189 -1.45 -6.75 -12.81
C ALA A 189 -1.71 -7.41 -14.17
N GLY A 190 -2.55 -8.43 -14.19
CA GLY A 190 -3.11 -9.00 -15.42
C GLY A 190 -4.25 -8.14 -15.98
N SER A 191 -4.96 -7.42 -15.10
CA SER A 191 -6.02 -6.47 -15.46
C SER A 191 -6.04 -5.31 -14.48
N VAL A 192 -6.24 -4.08 -15.00
CA VAL A 192 -6.41 -2.87 -14.19
C VAL A 192 -7.75 -2.22 -14.53
N ILE A 193 -8.60 -2.09 -13.53
CA ILE A 193 -9.86 -1.35 -13.62
C ILE A 193 -9.64 -0.01 -12.95
N ARG A 194 -9.80 1.09 -13.68
CA ARG A 194 -9.68 2.46 -13.13
C ARG A 194 -11.06 3.11 -13.02
N LEU A 195 -11.31 3.67 -11.83
CA LEU A 195 -12.49 4.46 -11.50
C LEU A 195 -12.09 5.90 -11.12
#